data_95d752d4d306cfbdba7929bb1ce4a366
#
_entry.id   95d752d4d306cfbdba7929bb1ce4a366
#
_cell.length_a   1.000
_cell.length_b   1.000
_cell.length_c   1.000
_cell.angle_alpha   90.00
_cell.angle_beta   90.00
_cell.angle_gamma   90.00
#
_symmetry.space_group_name_H-M   'P 1'
#
loop_
_entity.id
_entity.type
_entity.pdbx_description
1 polymer ?
#
loop_
_entity_poly.entity_id
_entity_poly.type
_entity_poly.pdbx_seq_one_letter_code
_entity_poly.pdbx_strand_id
1 'polypeptide(L)'
;MMTTYLMRCFFRASTFILCFLLLSCTVKAQQKLNVAIAGLTHDHVYLIMNSYQKAEVNIIGIAESNPELVERFKNRYKIPDSLFYNNLPDLLKKKKPDVVLAYNAISGHLAVVEAAAPLGISVMVEKPLAITVKQAERMAELAAQYKVHILTNYETTWYPSNQELYKEVKESNTIGALCKIIVHDGHQGPKEIGVSAEFLSWLTDPNQNGAGALVDFGCYGANLMTWLMDGKTPISVSAITHQIKKDVYPNVDDDATILLEYPSATGIIEASWNWPFSIKDMEVFGANGYMQAVNDKTLRLKNNGKDDYKIYQAKTSKPIYSNHLSYLSAVLKGEINPANDLSSLSNNLIVVKILAAAKKSAQTGKKVILK
;
A
#
# COMPACT_ATOMS: atom_id res chain seq x y z
N MET A 1 -22.63 42.64 59.49
CA MET A 1 -21.60 41.55 59.18
C MET A 1 -22.07 40.50 58.21
N MET A 2 -23.31 40.48 57.75
CA MET A 2 -23.86 39.42 56.84
C MET A 2 -23.84 39.80 55.34
N THR A 3 -23.73 41.09 55.02
CA THR A 3 -23.73 41.57 53.61
C THR A 3 -22.40 41.46 52.86
N THR A 4 -21.29 41.36 53.58
CA THR A 4 -19.96 41.27 52.97
C THR A 4 -19.57 39.86 52.58
N TYR A 5 -20.24 38.83 53.09
CA TYR A 5 -19.97 37.42 52.75
C TYR A 5 -20.65 36.99 51.45
N LEU A 6 -21.80 37.52 51.13
CA LEU A 6 -22.54 37.19 49.91
C LEU A 6 -21.89 37.76 48.64
N MET A 7 -21.24 38.90 48.71
CA MET A 7 -20.54 39.49 47.55
C MET A 7 -19.25 38.79 47.20
N ARG A 8 -18.56 38.12 48.16
CA ARG A 8 -17.34 37.35 47.87
C ARG A 8 -17.63 35.98 47.25
N CYS A 9 -18.80 35.41 47.51
CA CYS A 9 -19.21 34.13 46.89
C CYS A 9 -19.64 34.34 45.42
N PHE A 10 -20.28 35.44 45.08
CA PHE A 10 -20.69 35.74 43.69
C PHE A 10 -19.49 36.03 42.78
N PHE A 11 -18.43 36.68 43.25
CA PHE A 11 -17.24 36.99 42.47
C PHE A 11 -16.37 35.73 42.19
N ARG A 12 -16.35 34.74 43.11
CA ARG A 12 -15.64 33.48 42.90
C ARG A 12 -16.38 32.53 41.98
N ALA A 13 -17.69 32.53 41.95
CA ALA A 13 -18.49 31.70 41.02
C ALA A 13 -18.40 32.24 39.59
N SER A 14 -18.40 33.57 39.37
CA SER A 14 -18.26 34.16 38.03
C SER A 14 -16.89 33.94 37.40
N THR A 15 -15.81 33.90 38.21
CA THR A 15 -14.44 33.66 37.69
C THR A 15 -14.25 32.19 37.30
N PHE A 16 -14.91 31.25 37.97
CA PHE A 16 -14.87 29.84 37.60
C PHE A 16 -15.66 29.53 36.33
N ILE A 17 -16.76 30.18 36.07
CA ILE A 17 -17.59 30.03 34.86
C ILE A 17 -16.86 30.65 33.64
N LEU A 18 -16.14 31.74 33.80
CA LEU A 18 -15.38 32.37 32.70
C LEU A 18 -14.13 31.56 32.30
N CYS A 19 -13.48 30.84 33.25
CA CYS A 19 -12.38 29.94 32.95
C CYS A 19 -12.84 28.63 32.26
N PHE A 20 -14.09 28.19 32.48
CA PHE A 20 -14.63 26.98 31.81
C PHE A 20 -15.04 27.23 30.35
N LEU A 21 -15.35 28.51 30.01
CA LEU A 21 -15.71 28.90 28.63
C LEU A 21 -14.51 29.16 27.72
N LEU A 22 -13.28 29.24 28.25
CA LEU A 22 -12.05 29.42 27.47
C LEU A 22 -11.32 28.11 27.13
N LEU A 23 -11.80 26.97 27.63
CA LEU A 23 -11.35 25.63 27.23
C LEU A 23 -12.26 25.01 26.17
N SER A 24 -12.82 25.81 25.30
CA SER A 24 -13.29 25.30 24.00
C SER A 24 -12.06 24.86 23.23
N CYS A 25 -11.60 23.62 23.47
CA CYS A 25 -10.72 22.92 22.55
C CYS A 25 -11.40 22.99 21.18
N THR A 26 -10.96 23.89 20.35
CA THR A 26 -11.26 23.84 18.92
C THR A 26 -10.64 22.53 18.44
N VAL A 27 -11.42 21.47 18.45
CA VAL A 27 -11.12 20.28 17.64
C VAL A 27 -11.06 20.82 16.22
N LYS A 28 -9.86 21.15 15.74
CA LYS A 28 -9.64 21.45 14.33
C LYS A 28 -10.15 20.23 13.60
N ALA A 29 -11.30 20.34 12.96
CA ALA A 29 -11.77 19.29 12.06
C ALA A 29 -10.60 18.97 11.11
N GLN A 30 -10.19 17.72 11.09
CA GLN A 30 -9.08 17.28 10.25
C GLN A 30 -9.42 17.67 8.81
N GLN A 31 -8.65 18.57 8.23
CA GLN A 31 -8.88 19.02 6.86
C GLN A 31 -8.77 17.80 5.94
N LYS A 32 -9.86 17.51 5.20
CA LYS A 32 -9.91 16.42 4.25
C LYS A 32 -8.92 16.66 3.14
N LEU A 33 -8.26 15.60 2.67
CA LEU A 33 -7.40 15.67 1.50
C LEU A 33 -8.21 15.97 0.23
N ASN A 34 -7.73 16.91 -0.56
CA ASN A 34 -8.18 17.15 -1.92
C ASN A 34 -7.40 16.22 -2.85
N VAL A 35 -8.05 15.21 -3.37
CA VAL A 35 -7.40 14.22 -4.23
C VAL A 35 -7.84 14.36 -5.68
N ALA A 36 -6.92 14.13 -6.62
CA ALA A 36 -7.23 13.82 -8.00
C ALA A 36 -7.04 12.32 -8.23
N ILE A 37 -7.89 11.74 -9.06
CA ILE A 37 -7.83 10.32 -9.44
C ILE A 37 -7.34 10.22 -10.88
N ALA A 38 -6.35 9.37 -11.12
CA ALA A 38 -5.82 9.05 -12.43
C ALA A 38 -6.17 7.61 -12.82
N GLY A 39 -7.17 7.45 -13.68
CA GLY A 39 -7.71 6.17 -14.13
C GLY A 39 -8.74 5.57 -13.19
N LEU A 40 -9.61 4.72 -13.75
CA LEU A 40 -10.66 4.00 -13.04
C LEU A 40 -10.62 2.49 -13.33
N THR A 41 -9.52 2.00 -13.89
CA THR A 41 -9.42 0.62 -14.37
C THR A 41 -8.91 -0.38 -13.35
N HIS A 42 -8.37 0.07 -12.21
CA HIS A 42 -7.96 -0.80 -11.10
C HIS A 42 -9.07 -0.90 -10.06
N ASP A 43 -9.49 -2.11 -9.69
CA ASP A 43 -10.65 -2.33 -8.82
C ASP A 43 -10.51 -1.74 -7.41
N HIS A 44 -9.31 -1.47 -6.92
CA HIS A 44 -9.12 -0.75 -5.66
C HIS A 44 -9.71 0.68 -5.68
N VAL A 45 -10.01 1.23 -6.85
CA VAL A 45 -10.71 2.51 -6.99
C VAL A 45 -12.07 2.51 -6.27
N TYR A 46 -12.71 1.35 -6.13
CA TYR A 46 -13.96 1.24 -5.38
C TYR A 46 -13.80 1.59 -3.90
N LEU A 47 -12.62 1.39 -3.31
CA LEU A 47 -12.32 1.76 -1.92
C LEU A 47 -12.33 3.28 -1.73
N ILE A 48 -11.66 4.03 -2.62
CA ILE A 48 -11.65 5.49 -2.54
C ILE A 48 -13.02 6.10 -2.86
N MET A 49 -13.79 5.49 -3.77
CA MET A 49 -15.17 5.92 -4.03
C MET A 49 -16.09 5.72 -2.83
N ASN A 50 -15.91 4.65 -2.06
CA ASN A 50 -16.63 4.44 -0.81
C ASN A 50 -16.26 5.51 0.23
N SER A 51 -14.99 5.88 0.34
CA SER A 51 -14.54 6.98 1.20
C SER A 51 -15.08 8.35 0.74
N TYR A 52 -15.22 8.57 -0.56
CA TYR A 52 -15.89 9.75 -1.10
C TYR A 52 -17.36 9.83 -0.68
N GLN A 53 -18.11 8.73 -0.81
CA GLN A 53 -19.52 8.67 -0.38
C GLN A 53 -19.69 8.90 1.12
N LYS A 54 -18.74 8.47 1.94
CA LYS A 54 -18.71 8.73 3.39
C LYS A 54 -18.19 10.12 3.74
N ALA A 55 -17.85 10.94 2.75
CA ALA A 55 -17.26 12.26 2.91
C ALA A 55 -15.95 12.26 3.73
N GLU A 56 -15.14 11.20 3.65
CA GLU A 56 -13.83 11.08 4.29
C GLU A 56 -12.73 11.77 3.47
N VAL A 57 -12.95 11.93 2.16
CA VAL A 57 -12.03 12.54 1.19
C VAL A 57 -12.77 13.51 0.28
N ASN A 58 -12.06 14.48 -0.26
CA ASN A 58 -12.59 15.40 -1.26
C ASN A 58 -11.99 15.09 -2.63
N ILE A 59 -12.74 14.44 -3.53
CA ILE A 59 -12.32 14.20 -4.92
C ILE A 59 -12.59 15.48 -5.70
N ILE A 60 -11.52 16.16 -6.17
CA ILE A 60 -11.62 17.41 -6.92
C ILE A 60 -11.52 17.25 -8.43
N GLY A 61 -11.18 16.03 -8.89
CA GLY A 61 -11.15 15.68 -10.31
C GLY A 61 -10.79 14.22 -10.53
N ILE A 62 -11.28 13.66 -11.63
CA ILE A 62 -11.08 12.27 -12.08
C ILE A 62 -10.65 12.34 -13.55
N ALA A 63 -9.47 11.82 -13.85
CA ALA A 63 -8.96 11.69 -15.22
C ALA A 63 -9.22 10.28 -15.72
N GLU A 64 -10.17 10.13 -16.66
CA GLU A 64 -10.51 8.85 -17.30
C GLU A 64 -10.94 9.13 -18.74
N SER A 65 -10.36 8.40 -19.70
CA SER A 65 -10.65 8.58 -21.12
C SER A 65 -11.73 7.64 -21.65
N ASN A 66 -12.02 6.56 -20.92
CA ASN A 66 -13.06 5.61 -21.33
C ASN A 66 -14.45 6.14 -20.95
N PRO A 67 -15.31 6.51 -21.93
CA PRO A 67 -16.60 7.11 -21.65
C PRO A 67 -17.58 6.14 -20.96
N GLU A 68 -17.46 4.83 -21.18
CA GLU A 68 -18.31 3.84 -20.52
C GLU A 68 -17.96 3.73 -19.02
N LEU A 69 -16.68 3.78 -18.67
CA LEU A 69 -16.24 3.85 -17.28
C LEU A 69 -16.71 5.15 -16.61
N VAL A 70 -16.53 6.28 -17.28
CA VAL A 70 -17.00 7.58 -16.78
C VAL A 70 -18.50 7.51 -16.46
N GLU A 71 -19.32 7.06 -17.39
CA GLU A 71 -20.77 7.00 -17.20
C GLU A 71 -21.14 6.02 -16.09
N ARG A 72 -20.48 4.86 -16.00
CA ARG A 72 -20.71 3.88 -14.95
C ARG A 72 -20.42 4.44 -13.55
N PHE A 73 -19.28 5.09 -13.36
CA PHE A 73 -18.89 5.68 -12.08
C PHE A 73 -19.75 6.89 -11.71
N LYS A 74 -20.02 7.76 -12.66
CA LYS A 74 -20.94 8.90 -12.52
C LYS A 74 -22.30 8.45 -11.98
N ASN A 75 -22.91 7.47 -12.62
CA ASN A 75 -24.23 6.98 -12.25
C ASN A 75 -24.23 6.25 -10.89
N ARG A 76 -23.21 5.41 -10.65
CA ARG A 76 -23.11 4.62 -9.41
C ARG A 76 -22.87 5.49 -8.17
N TYR A 77 -21.98 6.50 -8.28
CA TYR A 77 -21.53 7.31 -7.15
C TYR A 77 -22.10 8.72 -7.14
N LYS A 78 -22.97 9.06 -8.09
CA LYS A 78 -23.60 10.40 -8.24
C LYS A 78 -22.55 11.50 -8.35
N ILE A 79 -21.49 11.27 -9.12
CA ILE A 79 -20.40 12.21 -9.31
C ILE A 79 -20.80 13.24 -10.38
N PRO A 80 -20.65 14.56 -10.13
CA PRO A 80 -20.92 15.59 -11.12
C PRO A 80 -20.01 15.50 -12.35
N ASP A 81 -20.55 15.77 -13.54
CA ASP A 81 -19.79 15.80 -14.80
C ASP A 81 -18.56 16.71 -14.73
N SER A 82 -18.66 17.81 -14.01
CA SER A 82 -17.60 18.80 -13.84
C SER A 82 -16.33 18.29 -13.16
N LEU A 83 -16.38 17.08 -12.56
CA LEU A 83 -15.22 16.44 -11.96
C LEU A 83 -14.49 15.50 -12.94
N PHE A 84 -15.06 15.16 -14.08
CA PHE A 84 -14.42 14.29 -15.05
C PHE A 84 -13.60 15.07 -16.08
N TYR A 85 -12.43 14.52 -16.40
CA TYR A 85 -11.46 15.03 -17.37
C TYR A 85 -10.98 13.89 -18.24
N ASN A 86 -10.74 14.15 -19.51
CA ASN A 86 -10.29 13.12 -20.44
C ASN A 86 -8.86 12.63 -20.16
N ASN A 87 -8.03 13.45 -19.52
CA ASN A 87 -6.65 13.11 -19.15
C ASN A 87 -6.18 13.88 -17.93
N LEU A 88 -5.14 13.37 -17.27
CA LEU A 88 -4.58 13.98 -16.06
C LEU A 88 -3.96 15.36 -16.31
N PRO A 89 -3.19 15.62 -17.38
CA PRO A 89 -2.65 16.97 -17.65
C PRO A 89 -3.72 18.06 -17.72
N ASP A 90 -4.87 17.79 -18.35
CA ASP A 90 -5.96 18.77 -18.44
C ASP A 90 -6.69 18.99 -17.11
N LEU A 91 -6.77 17.94 -16.29
CA LEU A 91 -7.24 18.06 -14.91
C LEU A 91 -6.30 18.97 -14.10
N LEU A 92 -5.00 18.71 -14.13
CA LEU A 92 -4.00 19.42 -13.32
C LEU A 92 -3.78 20.88 -13.77
N LYS A 93 -4.09 21.24 -15.01
CA LYS A 93 -4.15 22.64 -15.45
C LYS A 93 -5.27 23.45 -14.76
N LYS A 94 -6.37 22.78 -14.40
CA LYS A 94 -7.56 23.43 -13.84
C LYS A 94 -7.71 23.24 -12.34
N LYS A 95 -7.12 22.19 -11.76
CA LYS A 95 -7.25 21.82 -10.36
C LYS A 95 -5.88 21.59 -9.74
N LYS A 96 -5.76 21.95 -8.47
CA LYS A 96 -4.55 21.73 -7.68
C LYS A 96 -4.86 20.82 -6.51
N PRO A 97 -4.75 19.48 -6.68
CA PRO A 97 -4.93 18.52 -5.60
C PRO A 97 -3.75 18.53 -4.63
N ASP A 98 -3.97 18.03 -3.41
CA ASP A 98 -2.90 17.75 -2.45
C ASP A 98 -2.09 16.52 -2.88
N VAL A 99 -2.75 15.57 -3.56
CA VAL A 99 -2.15 14.31 -4.04
C VAL A 99 -2.92 13.76 -5.25
N VAL A 100 -2.22 13.07 -6.15
CA VAL A 100 -2.83 12.24 -7.19
C VAL A 100 -2.79 10.77 -6.75
N LEU A 101 -3.93 10.08 -6.85
CA LEU A 101 -4.06 8.65 -6.64
C LEU A 101 -4.20 7.95 -7.99
N ALA A 102 -3.30 7.02 -8.32
CA ALA A 102 -3.30 6.32 -9.60
C ALA A 102 -3.99 4.96 -9.49
N TYR A 103 -5.11 4.81 -10.18
CA TYR A 103 -5.90 3.58 -10.30
C TYR A 103 -5.99 3.11 -11.77
N ASN A 104 -4.90 3.26 -12.48
CA ASN A 104 -4.72 2.79 -13.86
C ASN A 104 -3.83 1.54 -13.89
N ALA A 105 -3.60 0.98 -15.10
CA ALA A 105 -2.63 -0.11 -15.28
C ALA A 105 -1.23 0.31 -14.80
N ILE A 106 -0.45 -0.66 -14.29
CA ILE A 106 0.87 -0.40 -13.70
C ILE A 106 1.83 0.25 -14.70
N SER A 107 1.75 -0.13 -15.98
CA SER A 107 2.54 0.49 -17.05
C SER A 107 2.35 2.00 -17.18
N GLY A 108 1.20 2.52 -16.76
CA GLY A 108 0.85 3.94 -16.81
C GLY A 108 1.27 4.76 -15.59
N HIS A 109 1.79 4.15 -14.51
CA HIS A 109 2.15 4.85 -13.28
C HIS A 109 3.20 5.95 -13.51
N LEU A 110 4.23 5.68 -14.33
CA LEU A 110 5.26 6.68 -14.65
C LEU A 110 4.64 7.94 -15.29
N ALA A 111 3.71 7.79 -16.23
CA ALA A 111 3.06 8.94 -16.88
C ALA A 111 2.27 9.81 -15.88
N VAL A 112 1.67 9.20 -14.86
CA VAL A 112 1.01 9.94 -13.77
C VAL A 112 2.02 10.76 -12.97
N VAL A 113 3.17 10.17 -12.64
CA VAL A 113 4.24 10.86 -11.92
C VAL A 113 4.84 11.99 -12.76
N GLU A 114 5.09 11.77 -14.06
CA GLU A 114 5.60 12.78 -14.98
C GLU A 114 4.66 13.98 -15.15
N ALA A 115 3.34 13.75 -15.04
CA ALA A 115 2.35 14.82 -15.09
C ALA A 115 2.25 15.61 -13.77
N ALA A 116 2.37 14.95 -12.63
CA ALA A 116 2.11 15.54 -11.30
C ALA A 116 3.38 16.15 -10.65
N ALA A 117 4.51 15.44 -10.71
CA ALA A 117 5.73 15.84 -10.00
C ALA A 117 6.25 17.23 -10.38
N PRO A 118 6.30 17.65 -11.68
CA PRO A 118 6.72 18.99 -12.06
C PRO A 118 5.87 20.13 -11.47
N LEU A 119 4.65 19.84 -11.06
CA LEU A 119 3.73 20.76 -10.41
C LEU A 119 3.86 20.77 -8.88
N GLY A 120 4.82 20.02 -8.32
CA GLY A 120 5.02 19.86 -6.89
C GLY A 120 3.92 19.01 -6.21
N ILE A 121 3.23 18.15 -6.97
CA ILE A 121 2.13 17.33 -6.47
C ILE A 121 2.64 15.90 -6.22
N SER A 122 2.47 15.41 -4.99
CA SER A 122 2.79 14.05 -4.62
C SER A 122 1.85 13.03 -5.27
N VAL A 123 2.32 11.79 -5.42
CA VAL A 123 1.55 10.71 -6.07
C VAL A 123 1.57 9.46 -5.19
N MET A 124 0.43 8.80 -5.06
CA MET A 124 0.36 7.42 -4.60
C MET A 124 -0.17 6.56 -5.75
N VAL A 125 0.61 5.56 -6.12
CA VAL A 125 0.24 4.59 -7.15
C VAL A 125 -0.22 3.28 -6.51
N GLU A 126 -1.02 2.50 -7.24
CA GLU A 126 -1.31 1.12 -6.85
C GLU A 126 -0.08 0.21 -7.00
N LYS A 127 -0.11 -0.93 -6.34
CA LYS A 127 0.97 -1.92 -6.37
C LYS A 127 1.05 -2.67 -7.71
N PRO A 128 2.26 -3.06 -8.11
CA PRO A 128 3.57 -2.55 -7.68
C PRO A 128 3.87 -1.16 -8.27
N LEU A 129 4.94 -0.55 -7.81
CA LEU A 129 5.37 0.80 -8.23
C LEU A 129 5.45 0.96 -9.76
N ALA A 130 6.05 -0.01 -10.44
CA ALA A 130 6.29 0.02 -11.89
C ALA A 130 6.51 -1.38 -12.46
N ILE A 131 6.35 -1.57 -13.76
CA ILE A 131 6.62 -2.83 -14.47
C ILE A 131 8.09 -3.05 -14.82
N THR A 132 8.91 -1.99 -14.80
CA THR A 132 10.35 -2.05 -15.12
C THR A 132 11.19 -1.25 -14.15
N VAL A 133 12.44 -1.70 -13.95
CA VAL A 133 13.42 -0.97 -13.14
C VAL A 133 13.65 0.45 -13.67
N LYS A 134 13.75 0.62 -14.99
CA LYS A 134 13.92 1.94 -15.62
C LYS A 134 12.79 2.91 -15.30
N GLN A 135 11.53 2.45 -15.29
CA GLN A 135 10.40 3.30 -14.90
C GLN A 135 10.50 3.69 -13.42
N ALA A 136 10.79 2.73 -12.55
CA ALA A 136 10.92 2.99 -11.11
C ALA A 136 12.07 3.97 -10.79
N GLU A 137 13.22 3.82 -11.44
CA GLU A 137 14.36 4.74 -11.31
C GLU A 137 14.00 6.14 -11.82
N ARG A 138 13.27 6.24 -12.95
CA ARG A 138 12.79 7.54 -13.45
C ARG A 138 11.82 8.21 -12.48
N MET A 139 10.94 7.46 -11.83
CA MET A 139 10.10 8.00 -10.76
C MET A 139 10.93 8.53 -9.59
N ALA A 140 12.00 7.82 -9.20
CA ALA A 140 12.89 8.27 -8.13
C ALA A 140 13.64 9.57 -8.48
N GLU A 141 14.10 9.71 -9.72
CA GLU A 141 14.70 10.96 -10.22
C GLU A 141 13.71 12.11 -10.12
N LEU A 142 12.46 11.92 -10.57
CA LEU A 142 11.42 12.95 -10.52
C LEU A 142 11.06 13.32 -9.08
N ALA A 143 10.95 12.33 -8.18
CA ALA A 143 10.70 12.57 -6.76
C ALA A 143 11.79 13.45 -6.13
N ALA A 144 13.06 13.14 -6.41
CA ALA A 144 14.20 13.90 -5.92
C ALA A 144 14.26 15.31 -6.54
N GLN A 145 14.08 15.42 -7.85
CA GLN A 145 14.14 16.67 -8.58
C GLN A 145 13.09 17.67 -8.11
N TYR A 146 11.84 17.21 -7.91
CA TYR A 146 10.71 18.07 -7.58
C TYR A 146 10.33 18.06 -6.10
N LYS A 147 11.07 17.28 -5.27
CA LYS A 147 10.86 17.16 -3.82
C LYS A 147 9.43 16.77 -3.46
N VAL A 148 8.89 15.79 -4.17
CA VAL A 148 7.56 15.24 -3.95
C VAL A 148 7.65 13.81 -3.41
N HIS A 149 6.61 13.37 -2.70
CA HIS A 149 6.47 11.99 -2.30
C HIS A 149 5.87 11.16 -3.42
N ILE A 150 6.50 10.02 -3.72
CA ILE A 150 5.92 8.95 -4.54
C ILE A 150 5.80 7.74 -3.65
N LEU A 151 4.57 7.28 -3.46
CA LEU A 151 4.20 6.21 -2.54
C LEU A 151 3.50 5.09 -3.29
N THR A 152 3.60 3.86 -2.79
CA THR A 152 2.90 2.71 -3.37
C THR A 152 1.89 2.17 -2.36
N ASN A 153 0.67 1.94 -2.81
CA ASN A 153 -0.41 1.43 -1.98
C ASN A 153 -0.46 -0.10 -2.03
N TYR A 154 -0.23 -0.74 -0.90
CA TYR A 154 -0.46 -2.17 -0.70
C TYR A 154 -1.53 -2.37 0.36
N GLU A 155 -2.45 -3.29 0.14
CA GLU A 155 -3.44 -3.69 1.14
C GLU A 155 -2.77 -4.13 2.45
N THR A 156 -1.71 -4.94 2.34
CA THR A 156 -0.96 -5.50 3.49
C THR A 156 -0.22 -4.47 4.32
N THR A 157 0.03 -3.27 3.79
CA THR A 157 0.57 -2.14 4.56
C THR A 157 -0.34 -1.77 5.73
N TRP A 158 -1.65 -1.88 5.53
CA TRP A 158 -2.68 -1.47 6.48
C TRP A 158 -3.11 -2.59 7.43
N TYR A 159 -2.49 -3.76 7.36
CA TYR A 159 -2.77 -4.87 8.25
C TYR A 159 -2.14 -4.64 9.63
N PRO A 160 -2.95 -4.52 10.71
CA PRO A 160 -2.43 -4.41 12.07
C PRO A 160 -1.48 -5.54 12.46
N SER A 161 -1.71 -6.74 11.93
CA SER A 161 -0.85 -7.91 12.18
C SER A 161 0.57 -7.73 11.67
N ASN A 162 0.75 -7.15 10.48
CA ASN A 162 2.08 -6.88 9.92
C ASN A 162 2.81 -5.80 10.73
N GLN A 163 2.12 -4.75 11.17
CA GLN A 163 2.69 -3.71 12.02
C GLN A 163 3.12 -4.25 13.39
N GLU A 164 2.28 -5.09 14.01
CA GLU A 164 2.60 -5.72 15.29
C GLU A 164 3.73 -6.74 15.15
N LEU A 165 3.74 -7.55 14.07
CA LEU A 165 4.82 -8.48 13.78
C LEU A 165 6.15 -7.74 13.63
N TYR A 166 6.18 -6.64 12.87
CA TYR A 166 7.38 -5.84 12.72
C TYR A 166 7.92 -5.33 14.06
N LYS A 167 7.04 -4.79 14.89
CA LYS A 167 7.38 -4.31 16.22
C LYS A 167 8.00 -5.42 17.09
N GLU A 168 7.36 -6.59 17.13
CA GLU A 168 7.86 -7.74 17.90
C GLU A 168 9.21 -8.25 17.36
N VAL A 169 9.37 -8.31 16.05
CA VAL A 169 10.56 -8.87 15.40
C VAL A 169 11.72 -7.86 15.41
N LYS A 170 11.45 -6.60 15.06
CA LYS A 170 12.51 -5.60 14.82
C LYS A 170 12.79 -4.71 16.01
N GLU A 171 11.76 -4.30 16.76
CA GLU A 171 11.93 -3.40 17.89
C GLU A 171 12.14 -4.16 19.20
N SER A 172 11.34 -5.21 19.45
CA SER A 172 11.40 -6.03 20.66
C SER A 172 12.40 -7.18 20.57
N ASN A 173 12.84 -7.56 19.36
CA ASN A 173 13.72 -8.71 19.09
C ASN A 173 13.22 -10.03 19.70
N THR A 174 11.89 -10.23 19.70
CA THR A 174 11.22 -11.33 20.43
C THR A 174 11.65 -12.71 19.96
N ILE A 175 11.94 -12.87 18.65
CA ILE A 175 12.33 -14.16 18.04
C ILE A 175 13.84 -14.26 17.74
N GLY A 176 14.62 -13.23 18.05
CA GLY A 176 16.06 -13.19 17.77
C GLY A 176 16.37 -12.90 16.30
N ALA A 177 17.61 -13.13 15.88
CA ALA A 177 18.08 -12.85 14.52
C ALA A 177 17.27 -13.62 13.47
N LEU A 178 16.82 -12.91 12.44
CA LEU A 178 16.05 -13.48 11.33
C LEU A 178 16.87 -14.51 10.53
N CYS A 179 16.27 -15.66 10.24
CA CYS A 179 16.88 -16.71 9.40
C CYS A 179 16.00 -17.15 8.23
N LYS A 180 14.66 -17.00 8.31
CA LYS A 180 13.76 -17.29 7.19
C LYS A 180 12.49 -16.46 7.27
N ILE A 181 11.99 -16.05 6.09
CA ILE A 181 10.71 -15.39 5.91
C ILE A 181 9.95 -16.10 4.80
N ILE A 182 8.69 -16.45 5.02
CA ILE A 182 7.81 -17.04 4.00
C ILE A 182 6.57 -16.16 3.89
N VAL A 183 6.19 -15.78 2.68
CA VAL A 183 4.97 -15.02 2.41
C VAL A 183 4.13 -15.78 1.40
N HIS A 184 2.87 -16.02 1.76
CA HIS A 184 1.86 -16.54 0.87
C HIS A 184 0.89 -15.42 0.51
N ASP A 185 0.70 -15.18 -0.79
CA ASP A 185 -0.29 -14.23 -1.28
C ASP A 185 -0.93 -14.78 -2.56
N GLY A 186 -2.23 -15.06 -2.50
CA GLY A 186 -2.93 -15.64 -3.65
C GLY A 186 -4.40 -15.91 -3.37
N HIS A 187 -5.08 -16.28 -4.44
CA HIS A 187 -6.49 -16.65 -4.45
C HIS A 187 -6.82 -17.52 -5.68
N GLN A 188 -8.12 -17.71 -5.97
CA GLN A 188 -8.59 -18.57 -7.06
C GLN A 188 -8.22 -18.06 -8.46
N GLY A 189 -7.92 -16.79 -8.61
CA GLY A 189 -7.63 -16.10 -9.85
C GLY A 189 -8.53 -14.89 -10.07
N PRO A 190 -8.07 -13.84 -10.77
CA PRO A 190 -8.83 -12.60 -10.95
C PRO A 190 -10.15 -12.81 -11.71
N LYS A 191 -10.18 -13.67 -12.72
CA LYS A 191 -11.40 -14.01 -13.43
C LYS A 191 -12.40 -14.76 -12.55
N GLU A 192 -11.92 -15.71 -11.75
CA GLU A 192 -12.73 -16.55 -10.88
C GLU A 192 -13.36 -15.76 -9.72
N ILE A 193 -12.68 -14.76 -9.21
CA ILE A 193 -13.24 -13.89 -8.16
C ILE A 193 -14.09 -12.74 -8.73
N GLY A 194 -14.17 -12.62 -10.06
CA GLY A 194 -15.08 -11.68 -10.73
C GLY A 194 -14.61 -10.22 -10.69
N VAL A 195 -13.32 -9.96 -10.89
CA VAL A 195 -12.83 -8.57 -11.05
C VAL A 195 -13.44 -7.91 -12.28
N SER A 196 -13.40 -6.59 -12.36
CA SER A 196 -13.94 -5.85 -13.52
C SER A 196 -13.24 -6.24 -14.82
N ALA A 197 -13.95 -6.13 -15.94
CA ALA A 197 -13.38 -6.48 -17.25
C ALA A 197 -12.18 -5.63 -17.61
N GLU A 198 -12.20 -4.37 -17.24
CA GLU A 198 -11.10 -3.42 -17.45
C GLU A 198 -9.86 -3.81 -16.63
N PHE A 199 -10.05 -4.17 -15.36
CA PHE A 199 -8.98 -4.66 -14.50
C PHE A 199 -8.39 -5.95 -15.04
N LEU A 200 -9.24 -6.95 -15.35
CA LEU A 200 -8.81 -8.22 -15.89
C LEU A 200 -7.98 -8.05 -17.19
N SER A 201 -8.45 -7.17 -18.08
CA SER A 201 -7.82 -6.94 -19.37
C SER A 201 -6.35 -6.54 -19.25
N TRP A 202 -6.03 -5.57 -18.40
CA TRP A 202 -4.63 -5.14 -18.25
C TRP A 202 -3.82 -6.02 -17.29
N LEU A 203 -4.47 -6.63 -16.29
CA LEU A 203 -3.81 -7.50 -15.32
C LEU A 203 -3.24 -8.76 -15.98
N THR A 204 -3.91 -9.25 -17.03
CA THR A 204 -3.50 -10.43 -17.83
C THR A 204 -2.69 -10.08 -19.09
N ASP A 205 -2.33 -8.81 -19.27
CA ASP A 205 -1.44 -8.35 -20.33
C ASP A 205 -0.03 -8.11 -19.78
N PRO A 206 0.99 -8.88 -20.21
CA PRO A 206 2.36 -8.74 -19.71
C PRO A 206 3.00 -7.38 -20.04
N ASN A 207 2.47 -6.63 -21.00
CA ASN A 207 2.95 -5.28 -21.31
C ASN A 207 2.37 -4.22 -20.34
N GLN A 208 1.28 -4.51 -19.67
CA GLN A 208 0.60 -3.59 -18.77
C GLN A 208 0.81 -3.92 -17.29
N ASN A 209 0.84 -5.20 -16.93
CA ASN A 209 1.11 -5.69 -15.57
C ASN A 209 2.58 -6.11 -15.36
N GLY A 210 3.31 -6.47 -16.41
CA GLY A 210 4.69 -6.95 -16.35
C GLY A 210 4.84 -8.46 -16.36
N ALA A 211 3.94 -9.21 -15.74
CA ALA A 211 3.76 -10.67 -15.74
C ALA A 211 2.34 -10.99 -15.20
N GLY A 212 2.07 -12.20 -14.77
CA GLY A 212 0.84 -12.63 -14.11
C GLY A 212 0.95 -12.58 -12.58
N ALA A 213 0.70 -13.73 -11.94
CA ALA A 213 0.75 -13.92 -10.48
C ALA A 213 2.11 -13.53 -9.89
N LEU A 214 3.21 -13.77 -10.63
CA LEU A 214 4.56 -13.38 -10.22
C LEU A 214 4.62 -11.89 -9.84
N VAL A 215 4.01 -11.00 -10.63
CA VAL A 215 4.00 -9.56 -10.38
C VAL A 215 2.86 -9.18 -9.45
N ASP A 216 1.66 -9.66 -9.72
CA ASP A 216 0.44 -9.27 -8.99
C ASP A 216 0.53 -9.60 -7.49
N PHE A 217 0.95 -10.81 -7.15
CA PHE A 217 1.09 -11.28 -5.77
C PHE A 217 2.52 -11.35 -5.27
N GLY A 218 3.48 -11.66 -6.14
CA GLY A 218 4.89 -11.67 -5.75
C GLY A 218 5.39 -10.33 -5.22
N CYS A 219 4.78 -9.23 -5.64
CA CYS A 219 5.11 -7.89 -5.14
C CYS A 219 4.82 -7.70 -3.64
N TYR A 220 3.80 -8.34 -3.09
CA TYR A 220 3.49 -8.28 -1.66
C TYR A 220 4.58 -8.91 -0.81
N GLY A 221 5.01 -10.13 -1.18
CA GLY A 221 6.11 -10.80 -0.48
C GLY A 221 7.43 -10.02 -0.59
N ALA A 222 7.75 -9.52 -1.79
CA ALA A 222 8.93 -8.70 -2.00
C ALA A 222 8.89 -7.41 -1.16
N ASN A 223 7.73 -6.77 -1.04
CA ASN A 223 7.53 -5.55 -0.25
C ASN A 223 7.72 -5.80 1.26
N LEU A 224 7.04 -6.81 1.81
CA LEU A 224 7.12 -7.19 3.22
C LEU A 224 8.53 -7.64 3.62
N MET A 225 9.19 -8.46 2.77
CA MET A 225 10.55 -8.94 3.05
C MET A 225 11.58 -7.83 2.98
N THR A 226 11.50 -6.92 2.00
CA THR A 226 12.39 -5.77 1.90
C THR A 226 12.30 -4.90 3.16
N TRP A 227 11.10 -4.67 3.65
CA TRP A 227 10.84 -3.91 4.87
C TRP A 227 11.43 -4.61 6.12
N LEU A 228 11.17 -5.91 6.31
CA LEU A 228 11.74 -6.69 7.41
C LEU A 228 13.26 -6.80 7.36
N MET A 229 13.84 -6.72 6.17
CA MET A 229 15.28 -6.74 5.95
C MET A 229 15.92 -5.34 5.94
N ASP A 230 15.22 -4.31 6.51
CA ASP A 230 15.70 -2.93 6.67
C ASP A 230 16.09 -2.27 5.34
N GLY A 231 15.35 -2.53 4.27
CA GLY A 231 15.62 -2.00 2.92
C GLY A 231 16.86 -2.60 2.25
N LYS A 232 17.35 -3.76 2.72
CA LYS A 232 18.48 -4.44 2.10
C LYS A 232 18.04 -5.19 0.84
N THR A 233 18.78 -4.98 -0.24
CA THR A 233 18.61 -5.77 -1.47
C THR A 233 19.09 -7.20 -1.23
N PRO A 234 18.34 -8.25 -1.67
CA PRO A 234 18.85 -9.60 -1.61
C PRO A 234 20.07 -9.79 -2.52
N ILE A 235 20.95 -10.71 -2.16
CA ILE A 235 22.16 -11.07 -2.95
C ILE A 235 21.73 -11.62 -4.30
N SER A 236 20.70 -12.48 -4.29
CA SER A 236 20.22 -13.15 -5.49
C SER A 236 18.74 -13.49 -5.42
N VAL A 237 18.16 -13.71 -6.60
CA VAL A 237 16.78 -14.17 -6.80
C VAL A 237 16.77 -15.37 -7.70
N SER A 238 15.99 -16.40 -7.31
CA SER A 238 15.61 -17.53 -8.16
C SER A 238 14.09 -17.61 -8.20
N ALA A 239 13.52 -17.99 -9.34
CA ALA A 239 12.08 -18.14 -9.46
C ALA A 239 11.69 -19.25 -10.43
N ILE A 240 10.53 -19.85 -10.14
CA ILE A 240 9.83 -20.79 -11.03
C ILE A 240 8.42 -20.21 -11.24
N THR A 241 7.93 -20.25 -12.46
CA THR A 241 6.56 -19.86 -12.80
C THR A 241 5.85 -20.98 -13.55
N HIS A 242 4.56 -21.09 -13.33
CA HIS A 242 3.69 -21.99 -14.06
C HIS A 242 2.53 -21.24 -14.69
N GLN A 243 1.99 -21.83 -15.75
CA GLN A 243 0.74 -21.45 -16.38
C GLN A 243 -0.19 -22.66 -16.33
N ILE A 244 -0.85 -22.84 -15.19
CA ILE A 244 -1.69 -24.01 -14.86
C ILE A 244 -3.02 -23.89 -15.61
N LYS A 245 -3.62 -22.70 -15.64
CA LYS A 245 -4.88 -22.37 -16.30
C LYS A 245 -4.65 -21.71 -17.66
N LYS A 246 -3.96 -22.39 -18.57
CA LYS A 246 -3.57 -21.86 -19.89
C LYS A 246 -4.74 -21.33 -20.71
N ASP A 247 -5.91 -21.98 -20.60
CA ASP A 247 -7.12 -21.57 -21.32
C ASP A 247 -7.78 -20.30 -20.72
N VAL A 248 -7.43 -19.96 -19.48
CA VAL A 248 -7.97 -18.78 -18.78
C VAL A 248 -7.01 -17.61 -18.87
N TYR A 249 -5.70 -17.88 -18.69
CA TYR A 249 -4.62 -16.89 -18.66
C TYR A 249 -3.55 -17.20 -19.70
N PRO A 250 -3.84 -17.10 -21.03
CA PRO A 250 -2.95 -17.59 -22.08
C PRO A 250 -1.63 -16.82 -22.20
N ASN A 251 -1.53 -15.61 -21.69
CA ASN A 251 -0.41 -14.70 -21.94
C ASN A 251 0.51 -14.48 -20.74
N VAL A 252 0.14 -14.98 -19.55
CA VAL A 252 0.85 -14.72 -18.31
C VAL A 252 0.91 -15.97 -17.43
N ASP A 253 1.85 -15.98 -16.49
CA ASP A 253 1.90 -16.97 -15.41
C ASP A 253 0.70 -16.79 -14.46
N ASP A 254 0.28 -17.89 -13.86
CA ASP A 254 -0.79 -17.89 -12.84
C ASP A 254 -0.33 -18.52 -11.51
N ASP A 255 0.95 -18.92 -11.44
CA ASP A 255 1.58 -19.46 -10.26
C ASP A 255 3.08 -19.14 -10.27
N ALA A 256 3.64 -18.74 -9.13
CA ALA A 256 5.06 -18.42 -9.00
C ALA A 256 5.58 -18.69 -7.59
N THR A 257 6.76 -19.33 -7.52
CA THR A 257 7.59 -19.42 -6.32
C THR A 257 8.85 -18.62 -6.53
N ILE A 258 9.15 -17.67 -5.62
CA ILE A 258 10.33 -16.81 -5.68
C ILE A 258 11.19 -17.03 -4.44
N LEU A 259 12.49 -17.27 -4.63
CA LEU A 259 13.48 -17.43 -3.57
C LEU A 259 14.39 -16.20 -3.54
N LEU A 260 14.52 -15.59 -2.37
CA LEU A 260 15.41 -14.45 -2.09
C LEU A 260 16.55 -14.90 -1.17
N GLU A 261 17.79 -14.71 -1.60
CA GLU A 261 18.98 -14.99 -0.80
C GLU A 261 19.48 -13.69 -0.15
N TYR A 262 19.48 -13.64 1.18
CA TYR A 262 20.13 -12.59 1.96
C TYR A 262 21.36 -13.15 2.66
N PRO A 263 22.29 -12.32 3.17
CA PRO A 263 23.50 -12.80 3.84
C PRO A 263 23.24 -13.72 5.04
N SER A 264 22.12 -13.50 5.75
CA SER A 264 21.78 -14.24 6.97
C SER A 264 20.37 -14.84 6.96
N ALA A 265 19.62 -14.70 5.88
CA ALA A 265 18.25 -15.18 5.80
C ALA A 265 17.87 -15.62 4.39
N THR A 266 16.85 -16.47 4.31
CA THR A 266 16.21 -16.85 3.05
C THR A 266 14.76 -16.37 3.04
N GLY A 267 14.34 -15.70 1.97
CA GLY A 267 12.95 -15.37 1.68
C GLY A 267 12.33 -16.37 0.71
N ILE A 268 11.08 -16.77 0.94
CA ILE A 268 10.25 -17.57 0.04
C ILE A 268 8.94 -16.83 -0.18
N ILE A 269 8.61 -16.57 -1.43
CA ILE A 269 7.34 -15.94 -1.81
C ILE A 269 6.56 -16.93 -2.66
N GLU A 270 5.36 -17.26 -2.20
CA GLU A 270 4.39 -18.08 -2.92
C GLU A 270 3.27 -17.17 -3.43
N ALA A 271 3.18 -17.04 -4.74
CA ALA A 271 2.25 -16.14 -5.43
C ALA A 271 1.37 -16.93 -6.39
N SER A 272 0.05 -16.95 -6.19
CA SER A 272 -0.80 -17.84 -6.99
C SER A 272 -2.20 -17.31 -7.28
N TRP A 273 -2.68 -17.61 -8.48
CA TRP A 273 -4.07 -17.48 -8.92
C TRP A 273 -4.79 -18.84 -8.96
N ASN A 274 -4.23 -19.87 -8.28
CA ASN A 274 -4.71 -21.25 -8.35
C ASN A 274 -5.14 -21.85 -7.01
N TRP A 275 -5.15 -21.06 -5.94
CA TRP A 275 -5.55 -21.57 -4.64
C TRP A 275 -7.07 -21.61 -4.50
N PRO A 276 -7.64 -22.57 -3.72
CA PRO A 276 -9.08 -22.72 -3.60
C PRO A 276 -9.73 -21.60 -2.76
N PHE A 277 -8.95 -20.80 -2.06
CA PHE A 277 -9.39 -19.66 -1.24
C PHE A 277 -8.25 -18.63 -1.12
N SER A 278 -8.58 -17.43 -0.70
CA SER A 278 -7.59 -16.37 -0.51
C SER A 278 -6.72 -16.62 0.71
N ILE A 279 -5.41 -16.48 0.54
CA ILE A 279 -4.40 -16.47 1.62
C ILE A 279 -3.57 -15.21 1.43
N LYS A 280 -3.35 -14.47 2.53
CA LYS A 280 -2.38 -13.39 2.65
C LYS A 280 -1.77 -13.47 4.03
N ASP A 281 -0.68 -14.21 4.15
CA ASP A 281 0.01 -14.40 5.41
C ASP A 281 1.51 -14.21 5.30
N MET A 282 2.17 -14.09 6.45
CA MET A 282 3.63 -13.98 6.53
C MET A 282 4.14 -14.74 7.74
N GLU A 283 5.05 -15.68 7.50
CA GLU A 283 5.77 -16.46 8.52
C GLU A 283 7.20 -15.95 8.66
N VAL A 284 7.66 -15.81 9.89
CA VAL A 284 9.00 -15.31 10.21
C VAL A 284 9.66 -16.21 11.24
N PHE A 285 10.81 -16.77 10.90
CA PHE A 285 11.63 -17.61 11.74
C PHE A 285 12.86 -16.83 12.18
N GLY A 286 13.08 -16.78 13.47
CA GLY A 286 14.27 -16.25 14.08
C GLY A 286 15.04 -17.30 14.88
N ALA A 287 16.23 -16.96 15.37
CA ALA A 287 17.09 -17.87 16.12
C ALA A 287 16.44 -18.39 17.42
N ASN A 288 15.50 -17.64 18.00
CA ASN A 288 14.89 -17.94 19.30
C ASN A 288 13.37 -18.17 19.22
N GLY A 289 12.75 -18.12 18.05
CA GLY A 289 11.31 -18.28 17.94
C GLY A 289 10.79 -18.13 16.51
N TYR A 290 9.48 -18.19 16.42
CA TYR A 290 8.69 -18.11 15.20
C TYR A 290 7.51 -17.18 15.42
N MET A 291 7.18 -16.38 14.42
CA MET A 291 6.00 -15.54 14.41
C MET A 291 5.30 -15.58 13.06
N GLN A 292 3.96 -15.54 13.08
CA GLN A 292 3.14 -15.51 11.87
C GLN A 292 2.07 -14.42 11.97
N ALA A 293 1.98 -13.57 10.97
CA ALA A 293 0.79 -12.79 10.67
C ALA A 293 -0.15 -13.66 9.82
N VAL A 294 -1.14 -14.28 10.46
CA VAL A 294 -2.03 -15.29 9.83
C VAL A 294 -3.02 -14.66 8.83
N ASN A 295 -3.42 -13.43 9.12
CA ASN A 295 -4.31 -12.60 8.31
C ASN A 295 -4.15 -11.13 8.75
N ASP A 296 -5.08 -10.26 8.36
CA ASP A 296 -5.03 -8.82 8.67
C ASP A 296 -4.90 -8.50 10.17
N LYS A 297 -5.35 -9.38 11.07
CA LYS A 297 -5.43 -9.12 12.53
C LYS A 297 -4.81 -10.19 13.41
N THR A 298 -4.80 -11.45 12.97
CA THR A 298 -4.42 -12.58 13.83
C THR A 298 -2.93 -12.85 13.75
N LEU A 299 -2.30 -13.02 14.90
CA LEU A 299 -0.90 -13.36 15.06
C LEU A 299 -0.73 -14.68 15.81
N ARG A 300 0.32 -15.43 15.43
CA ARG A 300 0.85 -16.57 16.19
C ARG A 300 2.28 -16.28 16.58
N LEU A 301 2.64 -16.59 17.82
CA LEU A 301 4.00 -16.50 18.34
C LEU A 301 4.35 -17.80 19.04
N LYS A 302 5.53 -18.35 18.75
CA LYS A 302 6.12 -19.48 19.48
C LYS A 302 7.58 -19.16 19.79
N ASN A 303 7.92 -19.10 21.06
CA ASN A 303 9.29 -18.92 21.52
C ASN A 303 9.96 -20.28 21.73
N ASN A 304 11.27 -20.32 21.61
CA ASN A 304 12.07 -21.50 21.86
C ASN A 304 11.81 -22.07 23.26
N GLY A 305 11.63 -23.39 23.35
CA GLY A 305 11.34 -24.08 24.61
C GLY A 305 9.93 -23.90 25.19
N LYS A 306 9.01 -23.27 24.46
CA LYS A 306 7.59 -23.20 24.80
C LYS A 306 6.79 -24.21 24.00
N ASP A 307 5.81 -24.86 24.66
CA ASP A 307 5.09 -25.98 24.03
C ASP A 307 4.01 -25.51 23.07
N ASP A 308 3.32 -24.40 23.36
CA ASP A 308 2.17 -23.94 22.60
C ASP A 308 2.38 -22.60 21.90
N TYR A 309 1.62 -22.40 20.82
CA TYR A 309 1.49 -21.09 20.18
C TYR A 309 0.68 -20.14 21.04
N LYS A 310 1.20 -18.94 21.27
CA LYS A 310 0.38 -17.83 21.71
C LYS A 310 -0.32 -17.25 20.47
N ILE A 311 -1.66 -17.34 20.42
CA ILE A 311 -2.49 -16.76 19.37
C ILE A 311 -3.19 -15.53 19.93
N TYR A 312 -3.14 -14.41 19.22
CA TYR A 312 -3.75 -13.16 19.66
C TYR A 312 -4.11 -12.24 18.48
N GLN A 313 -4.95 -11.23 18.75
CA GLN A 313 -5.34 -10.23 17.79
C GLN A 313 -4.44 -9.00 17.92
N ALA A 314 -3.88 -8.54 16.80
CA ALA A 314 -3.16 -7.29 16.75
C ALA A 314 -4.09 -6.10 16.99
N LYS A 315 -3.59 -5.10 17.69
CA LYS A 315 -4.28 -3.81 17.83
C LYS A 315 -3.66 -2.82 16.85
N THR A 316 -4.50 -2.04 16.17
CA THR A 316 -4.00 -0.92 15.35
C THR A 316 -3.18 0.00 16.24
N SER A 317 -1.87 0.00 16.08
CA SER A 317 -0.95 0.69 16.99
C SER A 317 -1.04 2.21 16.89
N LYS A 318 -1.25 2.73 15.67
CA LYS A 318 -1.35 4.18 15.40
C LYS A 318 -2.45 4.45 14.38
N PRO A 319 -3.33 5.44 14.61
CA PRO A 319 -4.41 5.80 13.68
C PRO A 319 -3.91 6.14 12.26
N ILE A 320 -2.69 6.67 12.12
CA ILE A 320 -2.08 7.01 10.83
C ILE A 320 -1.86 5.81 9.91
N TYR A 321 -1.71 4.60 10.46
CA TYR A 321 -1.57 3.35 9.71
C TYR A 321 -2.89 2.59 9.54
N SER A 322 -4.04 3.22 9.83
CA SER A 322 -5.34 2.56 9.69
C SER A 322 -5.78 2.39 8.23
N ASN A 323 -5.32 3.26 7.34
CA ASN A 323 -5.58 3.21 5.90
C ASN A 323 -4.69 4.22 5.15
N HIS A 324 -4.71 4.13 3.81
CA HIS A 324 -3.89 4.97 2.93
C HIS A 324 -4.20 6.48 3.03
N LEU A 325 -5.43 6.90 3.30
CA LEU A 325 -5.79 8.32 3.42
C LEU A 325 -5.22 8.95 4.70
N SER A 326 -5.33 8.24 5.83
CA SER A 326 -4.74 8.69 7.10
C SER A 326 -3.23 8.79 6.99
N TYR A 327 -2.60 7.81 6.36
CA TYR A 327 -1.17 7.79 6.11
C TYR A 327 -0.73 8.93 5.18
N LEU A 328 -1.39 9.11 4.04
CA LEU A 328 -1.13 10.21 3.11
C LEU A 328 -1.23 11.58 3.79
N SER A 329 -2.29 11.77 4.59
CA SER A 329 -2.47 13.01 5.33
C SER A 329 -1.28 13.30 6.25
N ALA A 330 -0.79 12.29 6.98
CA ALA A 330 0.34 12.42 7.89
C ALA A 330 1.67 12.68 7.14
N VAL A 331 1.91 12.01 6.00
CA VAL A 331 3.08 12.24 5.15
C VAL A 331 3.08 13.66 4.59
N LEU A 332 1.96 14.09 3.98
CA LEU A 332 1.86 15.41 3.35
C LEU A 332 1.95 16.58 4.33
N LYS A 333 1.58 16.36 5.59
CA LYS A 333 1.76 17.33 6.67
C LYS A 333 3.14 17.28 7.32
N GLY A 334 4.00 16.34 6.94
CA GLY A 334 5.32 16.13 7.56
C GLY A 334 5.25 15.55 8.98
N GLU A 335 4.12 14.97 9.38
CA GLU A 335 3.95 14.31 10.69
C GLU A 335 4.73 12.99 10.77
N ILE A 336 4.95 12.34 9.64
CA ILE A 336 5.78 11.14 9.50
C ILE A 336 6.71 11.25 8.29
N ASN A 337 7.88 10.61 8.39
CA ASN A 337 8.79 10.42 7.27
C ASN A 337 8.59 9.00 6.72
N PRO A 338 8.16 8.83 5.46
CA PRO A 338 7.89 7.51 4.89
C PRO A 338 9.13 6.71 4.49
N ALA A 339 10.34 7.20 4.69
CA ALA A 339 11.58 6.69 4.08
C ALA A 339 11.83 5.17 4.29
N ASN A 340 11.34 4.60 5.39
CA ASN A 340 11.55 3.18 5.73
C ASN A 340 10.22 2.41 5.84
N ASP A 341 9.14 2.96 5.33
CA ASP A 341 7.82 2.33 5.37
C ASP A 341 7.56 1.42 4.16
N LEU A 342 6.58 0.52 4.29
CA LEU A 342 6.11 -0.36 3.21
C LEU A 342 5.71 0.41 1.94
N SER A 343 5.10 1.59 2.10
CA SER A 343 4.71 2.45 0.98
C SER A 343 5.85 3.29 0.40
N SER A 344 7.04 3.32 1.02
CA SER A 344 8.14 4.20 0.61
C SER A 344 8.64 3.91 -0.80
N LEU A 345 9.10 4.95 -1.48
CA LEU A 345 9.74 4.82 -2.78
C LEU A 345 10.99 3.93 -2.72
N SER A 346 11.82 4.07 -1.67
CA SER A 346 13.05 3.27 -1.48
C SER A 346 12.75 1.77 -1.36
N ASN A 347 11.75 1.38 -0.54
CA ASN A 347 11.34 -0.01 -0.42
C ASN A 347 10.85 -0.56 -1.77
N ASN A 348 10.06 0.21 -2.49
CA ASN A 348 9.41 -0.22 -3.73
C ASN A 348 10.35 -0.21 -4.95
N LEU A 349 11.43 0.54 -4.95
CA LEU A 349 12.52 0.40 -5.92
C LEU A 349 13.17 -0.98 -5.84
N ILE A 350 13.39 -1.48 -4.62
CA ILE A 350 13.95 -2.83 -4.41
C ILE A 350 12.94 -3.89 -4.83
N VAL A 351 11.65 -3.71 -4.52
CA VAL A 351 10.58 -4.59 -4.97
C VAL A 351 10.61 -4.76 -6.50
N VAL A 352 10.67 -3.68 -7.26
CA VAL A 352 10.71 -3.74 -8.73
C VAL A 352 11.97 -4.47 -9.21
N LYS A 353 13.13 -4.27 -8.56
CA LYS A 353 14.36 -5.02 -8.87
C LYS A 353 14.23 -6.51 -8.60
N ILE A 354 13.59 -6.89 -7.49
CA ILE A 354 13.32 -8.30 -7.15
C ILE A 354 12.39 -8.93 -8.21
N LEU A 355 11.29 -8.27 -8.56
CA LEU A 355 10.34 -8.79 -9.56
C LEU A 355 10.98 -8.93 -10.94
N ALA A 356 11.79 -7.96 -11.37
CA ALA A 356 12.54 -8.04 -12.63
C ALA A 356 13.54 -9.21 -12.65
N ALA A 357 14.23 -9.42 -11.53
CA ALA A 357 15.15 -10.54 -11.37
C ALA A 357 14.42 -11.90 -11.32
N ALA A 358 13.28 -11.98 -10.62
CA ALA A 358 12.44 -13.17 -10.56
C ALA A 358 11.93 -13.56 -11.96
N LYS A 359 11.39 -12.60 -12.72
CA LYS A 359 10.97 -12.78 -14.10
C LYS A 359 12.13 -13.32 -14.97
N LYS A 360 13.31 -12.70 -14.88
CA LYS A 360 14.51 -13.15 -15.61
C LYS A 360 14.92 -14.55 -15.19
N SER A 361 14.88 -14.87 -13.89
CA SER A 361 15.23 -16.19 -13.37
C SER A 361 14.28 -17.26 -13.91
N ALA A 362 12.97 -17.03 -13.86
CA ALA A 362 11.96 -17.96 -14.38
C ALA A 362 12.13 -18.22 -15.88
N GLN A 363 12.45 -17.18 -16.67
CA GLN A 363 12.68 -17.28 -18.11
C GLN A 363 13.97 -18.04 -18.47
N THR A 364 15.01 -17.91 -17.66
CA THR A 364 16.34 -18.48 -17.98
C THR A 364 16.67 -19.76 -17.24
N GLY A 365 15.90 -20.12 -16.22
CA GLY A 365 16.20 -21.21 -15.29
C GLY A 365 17.44 -20.98 -14.43
N LYS A 366 17.92 -19.72 -14.34
CA LYS A 366 19.16 -19.39 -13.63
C LYS A 366 18.92 -18.41 -12.49
N LYS A 367 19.70 -18.57 -11.42
CA LYS A 367 19.79 -17.57 -10.34
C LYS A 367 20.28 -16.24 -10.91
N VAL A 368 19.63 -15.13 -10.53
CA VAL A 368 20.00 -13.76 -10.90
C VAL A 368 20.62 -13.06 -9.70
N ILE A 369 21.85 -12.60 -9.85
CA ILE A 369 22.55 -11.81 -8.82
C ILE A 369 22.07 -10.36 -8.92
N LEU A 370 21.67 -9.78 -7.79
CA LEU A 370 21.37 -8.35 -7.64
C LEU A 370 22.64 -7.63 -7.16
N LYS A 371 22.92 -6.48 -7.78
CA LYS A 371 24.05 -5.63 -7.45
C LYS A 371 23.58 -4.36 -6.75
#